data_c8a82a4d4d06de6e55082b79d8d9894c
#
_entry.id   c8a82a4d4d06de6e55082b79d8d9894c
#
_cell.length_a   1.000
_cell.length_b   1.000
_cell.length_c   1.000
_cell.angle_alpha   90.00
_cell.angle_beta   90.00
_cell.angle_gamma   90.00
#
_symmetry.space_group_name_H-M   'P 1'
#
loop_
_entity.id
_entity.type
_entity.pdbx_description
1 polymer ?
#
loop_
_entity_poly.entity_id
_entity_poly.type
_entity_poly.pdbx_seq_one_letter_code
_entity_poly.pdbx_strand_id
1 'polypeptide(L)'
;MTNTRRRNLARILVILLVSSAAPMACRSRATSPEQRYALKGTVVSVEKRDSTVTISHEAIPGYMDAMTMPFKLKDERLLADLAPGDRVQATLVVAGLKSWLEEVVATREAVDQSDISNAQNSIEPKPGDEVPDFTLVNQDGKRIKLSQYRGRAVVLTFIYTRCPLPDYCPLMTENFSEIEKMLEGVPEMYAKTHLLSISVDPENDTPKVLRAYAASHSPDYKHWDFLTGPKDDVRRVATYFGMQYWRDGDQVVHSLRTAIVGIDGKVVKLYRGNEWKPEEIVTELRELDSSADEYKDLGHGVGIVESFDQERATIQIDHEDIKGLMPAMNMPFAVKDKSLLDSVNPGDKIDFWVESTPAGLVVVRLQKR
;
A
#
# COMPACT_ATOMS: atom_id res chain seq x y z
N MET A 1 44.49 43.39 77.91
CA MET A 1 44.23 42.90 79.28
C MET A 1 43.38 41.63 79.15
N THR A 2 43.94 40.57 79.77
CA THR A 2 43.35 39.33 80.28
C THR A 2 42.56 38.47 79.25
N ASN A 3 43.13 37.38 78.66
CA ASN A 3 43.50 36.11 79.26
C ASN A 3 42.30 35.31 79.80
N THR A 4 42.01 34.16 79.16
CA THR A 4 41.95 32.87 79.82
C THR A 4 41.45 31.79 78.87
N ARG A 5 42.29 30.91 78.43
CA ARG A 5 42.37 29.45 78.47
C ARG A 5 41.13 28.69 78.99
N ARG A 6 40.80 27.65 78.27
CA ARG A 6 40.65 26.19 78.63
C ARG A 6 39.45 25.59 77.88
N ARG A 7 39.37 24.40 77.51
CA ARG A 7 40.10 23.12 77.66
C ARG A 7 39.35 22.06 76.77
N ASN A 8 40.13 21.24 76.14
CA ASN A 8 39.69 20.08 75.38
C ASN A 8 38.75 19.18 76.16
N LEU A 9 37.72 18.68 75.52
CA LEU A 9 37.16 17.31 75.77
C LEU A 9 36.75 16.67 74.45
N ALA A 10 37.55 15.70 74.09
CA ALA A 10 37.23 14.80 73.02
C ALA A 10 36.02 13.94 73.45
N ARG A 11 34.97 13.98 72.65
CA ARG A 11 33.92 12.99 72.72
C ARG A 11 33.97 12.17 71.45
N ILE A 12 34.46 10.96 71.63
CA ILE A 12 34.42 9.88 70.58
C ILE A 12 32.96 9.53 70.38
N LEU A 13 32.44 9.88 69.16
CA LEU A 13 31.13 9.43 68.74
C LEU A 13 31.30 8.14 67.87
N VAL A 14 30.98 7.01 68.44
CA VAL A 14 30.91 5.72 67.73
C VAL A 14 29.70 5.76 66.83
N ILE A 15 29.91 5.90 65.49
CA ILE A 15 28.84 5.81 64.51
C ILE A 15 28.68 4.32 64.20
N LEU A 16 27.60 3.74 64.69
CA LEU A 16 27.09 2.45 64.28
C LEU A 16 26.51 2.58 62.86
N LEU A 17 27.26 2.07 61.89
CA LEU A 17 26.72 1.86 60.52
C LEU A 17 25.70 0.71 60.54
N VAL A 18 24.43 1.06 60.63
CA VAL A 18 23.34 0.12 60.35
C VAL A 18 23.22 0.01 58.84
N SER A 19 23.78 -1.08 58.30
CA SER A 19 23.63 -1.48 56.90
C SER A 19 22.16 -1.94 56.66
N SER A 20 21.30 -1.04 56.18
CA SER A 20 19.95 -1.38 55.75
C SER A 20 20.04 -1.96 54.36
N ALA A 21 20.07 -3.29 54.26
CA ALA A 21 19.80 -4.00 53.02
C ALA A 21 18.32 -3.78 52.64
N ALA A 22 18.10 -2.83 51.74
CA ALA A 22 16.78 -2.69 51.12
C ALA A 22 16.50 -3.91 50.23
N PRO A 23 15.38 -4.63 50.40
CA PRO A 23 15.04 -5.66 49.47
C PRO A 23 14.73 -5.03 48.11
N MET A 24 15.49 -5.45 47.11
CA MET A 24 15.26 -5.12 45.71
C MET A 24 13.92 -5.80 45.32
N ALA A 25 12.81 -5.05 45.54
CA ALA A 25 11.50 -5.47 45.11
C ALA A 25 11.53 -5.56 43.57
N CYS A 26 11.54 -6.77 43.04
CA CYS A 26 11.20 -7.03 41.65
C CYS A 26 9.84 -6.38 41.39
N ARG A 27 9.84 -5.22 40.71
CA ARG A 27 8.62 -4.66 40.17
C ARG A 27 8.14 -5.64 39.10
N SER A 28 7.23 -6.53 39.51
CA SER A 28 6.37 -7.26 38.60
C SER A 28 5.74 -6.22 37.69
N ARG A 29 6.04 -6.31 36.39
CA ARG A 29 5.35 -5.51 35.36
C ARG A 29 3.88 -5.82 35.54
N ALA A 30 3.11 -4.91 36.11
CA ALA A 30 1.68 -5.04 36.22
C ALA A 30 1.14 -5.17 34.80
N THR A 31 0.75 -6.36 34.41
CA THR A 31 -0.06 -6.58 33.22
C THR A 31 -1.37 -5.85 33.46
N SER A 32 -1.67 -4.87 32.59
CA SER A 32 -2.96 -4.20 32.62
C SER A 32 -4.06 -5.27 32.62
N PRO A 33 -5.10 -5.13 33.46
CA PRO A 33 -6.17 -6.12 33.49
C PRO A 33 -6.80 -6.24 32.09
N GLU A 34 -6.97 -7.48 31.63
CA GLU A 34 -7.66 -7.75 30.38
C GLU A 34 -9.13 -7.39 30.51
N GLN A 35 -9.62 -6.58 29.60
CA GLN A 35 -11.03 -6.28 29.45
C GLN A 35 -11.58 -7.09 28.27
N ARG A 36 -12.78 -7.63 28.43
CA ARG A 36 -13.40 -8.51 27.44
C ARG A 36 -14.76 -7.97 27.05
N TYR A 37 -15.00 -7.87 25.75
CA TYR A 37 -16.23 -7.31 25.19
C TYR A 37 -16.80 -8.25 24.14
N ALA A 38 -18.11 -8.37 24.11
CA ALA A 38 -18.78 -9.08 23.02
C ALA A 38 -18.74 -8.23 21.75
N LEU A 39 -18.25 -8.81 20.65
CA LEU A 39 -18.22 -8.19 19.34
C LEU A 39 -19.14 -8.96 18.41
N LYS A 40 -19.94 -8.23 17.63
CA LYS A 40 -20.74 -8.75 16.52
C LYS A 40 -20.49 -7.87 15.30
N GLY A 41 -20.39 -8.47 14.13
CA GLY A 41 -20.17 -7.72 12.92
C GLY A 41 -20.12 -8.60 11.67
N THR A 42 -19.75 -7.98 10.56
CA THR A 42 -19.58 -8.64 9.26
C THR A 42 -18.14 -8.52 8.81
N VAL A 43 -17.55 -9.61 8.34
CA VAL A 43 -16.20 -9.62 7.77
C VAL A 43 -16.17 -8.80 6.50
N VAL A 44 -15.27 -7.83 6.44
CA VAL A 44 -15.05 -6.96 5.29
C VAL A 44 -13.91 -7.48 4.41
N SER A 45 -12.79 -7.82 5.04
CA SER A 45 -11.63 -8.42 4.35
C SER A 45 -10.85 -9.32 5.29
N VAL A 46 -10.07 -10.22 4.70
CA VAL A 46 -9.16 -11.12 5.42
C VAL A 46 -7.77 -10.97 4.81
N GLU A 47 -6.84 -10.42 5.59
CA GLU A 47 -5.47 -10.19 5.18
C GLU A 47 -4.56 -11.27 5.80
N LYS A 48 -4.38 -12.37 5.08
CA LYS A 48 -3.63 -13.54 5.58
C LYS A 48 -2.16 -13.25 5.88
N ARG A 49 -1.54 -12.28 5.18
CA ARG A 49 -0.15 -11.91 5.41
C ARG A 49 0.07 -11.24 6.76
N ASP A 50 -0.87 -10.39 7.15
CA ASP A 50 -0.77 -9.54 8.33
C ASP A 50 -1.51 -10.15 9.51
N SER A 51 -2.06 -11.36 9.33
CA SER A 51 -2.87 -12.08 10.31
C SER A 51 -4.01 -11.24 10.87
N THR A 52 -4.66 -10.43 9.98
CA THR A 52 -5.75 -9.53 10.34
C THR A 52 -7.04 -9.85 9.61
N VAL A 53 -8.16 -9.58 10.27
CA VAL A 53 -9.50 -9.58 9.69
C VAL A 53 -10.12 -8.20 9.91
N THR A 54 -10.58 -7.55 8.86
CA THR A 54 -11.33 -6.30 8.97
C THR A 54 -12.81 -6.63 9.15
N ILE A 55 -13.41 -6.10 10.21
CA ILE A 55 -14.80 -6.37 10.58
C ILE A 55 -15.54 -5.03 10.68
N SER A 56 -16.69 -4.93 10.01
CA SER A 56 -17.70 -3.91 10.29
C SER A 56 -18.52 -4.39 11.48
N HIS A 57 -18.24 -3.84 12.67
CA HIS A 57 -18.87 -4.30 13.92
C HIS A 57 -19.95 -3.33 14.41
N GLU A 58 -20.94 -3.90 15.09
CA GLU A 58 -21.94 -3.14 15.84
C GLU A 58 -21.27 -2.38 17.00
N ALA A 59 -21.98 -1.41 17.59
CA ALA A 59 -21.49 -0.74 18.78
C ALA A 59 -21.12 -1.76 19.87
N ILE A 60 -19.93 -1.61 20.46
CA ILE A 60 -19.45 -2.43 21.57
C ILE A 60 -19.74 -1.65 22.86
N PRO A 61 -20.78 -2.00 23.62
CA PRO A 61 -21.23 -1.22 24.77
C PRO A 61 -20.12 -1.00 25.80
N GLY A 62 -19.90 0.25 26.17
CA GLY A 62 -18.89 0.65 27.14
C GLY A 62 -17.46 0.68 26.64
N TYR A 63 -17.24 0.49 25.31
CA TYR A 63 -15.91 0.50 24.72
C TYR A 63 -15.82 1.38 23.46
N MET A 64 -16.59 1.11 22.39
CA MET A 64 -16.56 1.89 21.17
C MET A 64 -17.88 1.84 20.39
N ASP A 65 -18.11 2.84 19.56
CA ASP A 65 -19.25 2.91 18.65
C ASP A 65 -19.11 1.90 17.48
N ALA A 66 -20.20 1.70 16.74
CA ALA A 66 -20.18 0.88 15.53
C ALA A 66 -19.20 1.44 14.50
N MET A 67 -18.27 0.63 14.03
CA MET A 67 -17.28 1.03 13.03
C MET A 67 -16.69 -0.16 12.28
N THR A 68 -15.89 0.12 11.27
CA THR A 68 -15.14 -0.90 10.53
C THR A 68 -13.66 -0.76 10.84
N MET A 69 -13.02 -1.80 11.39
CA MET A 69 -11.61 -1.76 11.72
C MET A 69 -10.94 -3.13 11.62
N PRO A 70 -9.60 -3.19 11.46
CA PRO A 70 -8.86 -4.44 11.47
C PRO A 70 -8.68 -4.97 12.89
N PHE A 71 -8.79 -6.29 13.02
CA PHE A 71 -8.54 -7.02 14.27
C PHE A 71 -7.53 -8.13 14.03
N LYS A 72 -6.68 -8.39 14.99
CA LYS A 72 -5.85 -9.60 15.04
C LYS A 72 -6.65 -10.73 15.66
N LEU A 73 -6.47 -11.94 15.17
CA LEU A 73 -7.03 -13.13 15.78
C LEU A 73 -6.01 -13.76 16.73
N LYS A 74 -6.44 -14.23 17.89
CA LYS A 74 -5.58 -15.02 18.79
C LYS A 74 -5.18 -16.35 18.14
N ASP A 75 -6.11 -16.98 17.46
CA ASP A 75 -5.88 -18.17 16.65
C ASP A 75 -5.91 -17.80 15.17
N GLU A 76 -4.72 -17.56 14.61
CA GLU A 76 -4.55 -17.16 13.21
C GLU A 76 -5.05 -18.21 12.21
N ARG A 77 -5.20 -19.46 12.62
CA ARG A 77 -5.72 -20.54 11.75
C ARG A 77 -7.15 -20.28 11.30
N LEU A 78 -7.93 -19.58 12.14
CA LEU A 78 -9.32 -19.22 11.81
C LEU A 78 -9.43 -18.26 10.62
N LEU A 79 -8.35 -17.54 10.27
CA LEU A 79 -8.33 -16.70 9.07
C LEU A 79 -8.57 -17.47 7.76
N ALA A 80 -8.26 -18.77 7.75
CA ALA A 80 -8.48 -19.61 6.57
C ALA A 80 -9.98 -19.88 6.32
N ASP A 81 -10.77 -19.87 7.39
CA ASP A 81 -12.19 -20.21 7.37
C ASP A 81 -13.10 -18.98 7.22
N LEU A 82 -12.53 -17.78 7.41
CA LEU A 82 -13.27 -16.52 7.29
C LEU A 82 -13.27 -16.02 5.83
N ALA A 83 -14.41 -15.50 5.41
CA ALA A 83 -14.57 -14.87 4.11
C ALA A 83 -15.35 -13.55 4.26
N PRO A 84 -15.12 -12.57 3.36
CA PRO A 84 -15.92 -11.36 3.28
C PRO A 84 -17.42 -11.69 3.18
N GLY A 85 -18.23 -10.96 3.95
CA GLY A 85 -19.67 -11.17 4.07
C GLY A 85 -20.06 -12.16 5.18
N ASP A 86 -19.13 -12.91 5.80
CA ASP A 86 -19.45 -13.76 6.94
C ASP A 86 -19.87 -12.92 8.14
N ARG A 87 -20.97 -13.24 8.78
CA ARG A 87 -21.35 -12.67 10.08
C ARG A 87 -20.52 -13.32 11.17
N VAL A 88 -19.89 -12.51 12.00
CA VAL A 88 -19.05 -12.99 13.09
C VAL A 88 -19.58 -12.56 14.45
N GLN A 89 -19.45 -13.46 15.41
CA GLN A 89 -19.55 -13.18 16.82
C GLN A 89 -18.22 -13.58 17.46
N ALA A 90 -17.65 -12.70 18.27
CA ALA A 90 -16.33 -12.90 18.86
C ALA A 90 -16.24 -12.23 20.24
N THR A 91 -15.21 -12.56 20.98
CA THR A 91 -14.82 -11.85 22.19
C THR A 91 -13.63 -10.96 21.87
N LEU A 92 -13.81 -9.64 21.93
CA LEU A 92 -12.72 -8.68 21.83
C LEU A 92 -12.01 -8.58 23.18
N VAL A 93 -10.74 -8.92 23.22
CA VAL A 93 -9.88 -8.80 24.40
C VAL A 93 -8.98 -7.59 24.25
N VAL A 94 -8.97 -6.72 25.26
CA VAL A 94 -8.15 -5.50 25.31
C VAL A 94 -7.22 -5.56 26.50
N ALA A 95 -5.91 -5.47 26.26
CA ALA A 95 -4.88 -5.49 27.28
C ALA A 95 -3.90 -4.32 27.05
N GLY A 96 -4.15 -3.19 27.71
CA GLY A 96 -3.39 -1.96 27.48
C GLY A 96 -3.58 -1.43 26.05
N LEU A 97 -2.49 -1.38 25.27
CA LEU A 97 -2.52 -0.94 23.85
C LEU A 97 -2.70 -2.09 22.85
N LYS A 98 -2.89 -3.32 23.31
CA LYS A 98 -3.08 -4.48 22.45
C LYS A 98 -4.53 -4.95 22.52
N SER A 99 -5.06 -5.32 21.35
CA SER A 99 -6.37 -5.97 21.25
C SER A 99 -6.32 -7.13 20.26
N TRP A 100 -7.17 -8.12 20.48
CA TRP A 100 -7.32 -9.27 19.58
C TRP A 100 -8.69 -9.91 19.78
N LEU A 101 -9.10 -10.74 18.84
CA LEU A 101 -10.34 -11.52 18.92
C LEU A 101 -10.07 -12.94 19.37
N GLU A 102 -10.92 -13.41 20.26
CA GLU A 102 -11.01 -14.80 20.71
C GLU A 102 -12.44 -15.33 20.46
N GLU A 103 -12.60 -16.65 20.48
CA GLU A 103 -13.91 -17.31 20.39
C GLU A 103 -14.70 -16.88 19.15
N VAL A 104 -14.00 -16.73 18.01
CA VAL A 104 -14.62 -16.27 16.77
C VAL A 104 -15.51 -17.38 16.19
N VAL A 105 -16.80 -17.08 16.08
CA VAL A 105 -17.79 -17.94 15.42
C VAL A 105 -18.29 -17.19 14.18
N ALA A 106 -18.08 -17.77 13.02
CA ALA A 106 -18.57 -17.23 11.75
C ALA A 106 -19.83 -17.97 11.30
N THR A 107 -20.83 -17.22 10.86
CA THR A 107 -22.03 -17.77 10.24
C THR A 107 -22.14 -17.21 8.83
N ARG A 108 -22.17 -18.11 7.86
CA ARG A 108 -22.35 -17.72 6.46
C ARG A 108 -23.84 -17.71 6.15
N GLU A 109 -24.43 -16.51 6.13
CA GLU A 109 -25.78 -16.34 5.59
C GLU A 109 -25.67 -16.29 4.06
N ALA A 110 -26.69 -16.82 3.36
CA ALA A 110 -26.79 -16.65 1.90
C ALA A 110 -27.09 -15.18 1.58
N VAL A 111 -26.05 -14.37 1.52
CA VAL A 111 -26.15 -12.99 1.00
C VAL A 111 -26.27 -13.11 -0.51
N ASP A 112 -26.99 -12.16 -1.13
CA ASP A 112 -27.23 -12.15 -2.57
C ASP A 112 -25.91 -12.35 -3.33
N GLN A 113 -25.77 -13.53 -3.93
CA GLN A 113 -24.49 -14.04 -4.46
C GLN A 113 -23.89 -13.18 -5.58
N SER A 114 -24.62 -12.19 -6.09
CA SER A 114 -24.15 -11.31 -7.16
C SER A 114 -23.07 -10.32 -6.69
N ASP A 115 -23.08 -9.90 -5.44
CA ASP A 115 -22.08 -8.95 -4.90
C ASP A 115 -20.85 -9.66 -4.32
N ILE A 116 -20.98 -10.90 -3.83
CA ILE A 116 -19.89 -11.66 -3.21
C ILE A 116 -19.12 -12.53 -4.22
N SER A 117 -19.78 -13.05 -5.26
CA SER A 117 -19.13 -13.87 -6.28
C SER A 117 -18.04 -13.10 -7.06
N ASN A 118 -18.16 -11.78 -7.16
CA ASN A 118 -17.11 -10.93 -7.74
C ASN A 118 -15.94 -10.69 -6.78
N ALA A 119 -16.14 -10.85 -5.46
CA ALA A 119 -15.10 -10.64 -4.46
C ALA A 119 -14.16 -11.86 -4.30
N GLN A 120 -14.69 -13.06 -4.51
CA GLN A 120 -13.91 -14.32 -4.36
C GLN A 120 -13.00 -14.64 -5.55
N ASN A 121 -13.24 -14.01 -6.72
CA ASN A 121 -12.46 -14.20 -7.95
C ASN A 121 -11.55 -13.02 -8.30
N SER A 122 -11.42 -12.00 -7.45
CA SER A 122 -10.48 -10.92 -7.69
C SER A 122 -9.05 -11.42 -7.50
N ILE A 123 -8.43 -11.82 -8.58
CA ILE A 123 -6.99 -12.02 -8.66
C ILE A 123 -6.40 -10.61 -8.55
N GLU A 124 -5.87 -10.26 -7.36
CA GLU A 124 -5.15 -9.00 -7.19
C GLU A 124 -3.97 -8.94 -8.18
N PRO A 125 -3.76 -7.78 -8.80
CA PRO A 125 -2.68 -7.63 -9.75
C PRO A 125 -1.33 -7.76 -9.04
N LYS A 126 -0.38 -8.33 -9.75
CA LYS A 126 1.00 -8.49 -9.29
C LYS A 126 1.87 -7.40 -9.90
N PRO A 127 3.03 -7.11 -9.31
CA PRO A 127 4.04 -6.29 -9.96
C PRO A 127 4.34 -6.81 -11.37
N GLY A 128 4.30 -5.90 -12.36
CA GLY A 128 4.47 -6.20 -13.79
C GLY A 128 3.17 -6.41 -14.57
N ASP A 129 2.03 -6.63 -13.92
CA ASP A 129 0.73 -6.76 -14.59
C ASP A 129 0.30 -5.42 -15.21
N GLU A 130 -0.18 -5.44 -16.44
CA GLU A 130 -0.68 -4.25 -17.12
C GLU A 130 -2.03 -3.81 -16.55
N VAL A 131 -2.14 -2.54 -16.15
CA VAL A 131 -3.40 -1.98 -15.67
C VAL A 131 -4.31 -1.70 -16.86
N PRO A 132 -5.54 -2.26 -16.91
CA PRO A 132 -6.49 -1.96 -17.96
C PRO A 132 -6.79 -0.47 -18.06
N ASP A 133 -6.94 0.05 -19.28
CA ASP A 133 -7.30 1.45 -19.47
C ASP A 133 -8.75 1.67 -19.04
N PHE A 134 -8.93 2.38 -17.95
CA PHE A 134 -10.23 2.80 -17.46
C PHE A 134 -10.49 4.28 -17.77
N THR A 135 -11.77 4.63 -17.84
CA THR A 135 -12.19 6.02 -18.02
C THR A 135 -13.14 6.41 -16.90
N LEU A 136 -12.76 7.42 -16.13
CA LEU A 136 -13.56 8.01 -15.06
C LEU A 136 -13.74 9.51 -15.31
N VAL A 137 -14.38 10.22 -14.37
CA VAL A 137 -14.62 11.66 -14.45
C VAL A 137 -13.99 12.32 -13.23
N ASN A 138 -13.20 13.37 -13.41
CA ASN A 138 -12.57 14.06 -12.31
C ASN A 138 -13.50 15.14 -11.68
N GLN A 139 -13.01 15.78 -10.62
CA GLN A 139 -13.70 16.86 -9.90
C GLN A 139 -14.09 18.04 -10.78
N ASP A 140 -13.49 18.20 -11.95
CA ASP A 140 -13.81 19.24 -12.94
C ASP A 140 -14.84 18.81 -13.98
N GLY A 141 -15.33 17.56 -13.89
CA GLY A 141 -16.22 16.97 -14.87
C GLY A 141 -15.50 16.52 -16.16
N LYS A 142 -14.18 16.50 -16.18
CA LYS A 142 -13.38 16.04 -17.34
C LYS A 142 -13.24 14.52 -17.30
N ARG A 143 -13.32 13.92 -18.49
CA ARG A 143 -13.04 12.48 -18.65
C ARG A 143 -11.55 12.24 -18.52
N ILE A 144 -11.18 11.33 -17.63
CA ILE A 144 -9.81 10.94 -17.34
C ILE A 144 -9.63 9.48 -17.75
N LYS A 145 -8.63 9.22 -18.58
CA LYS A 145 -8.18 7.87 -18.93
C LYS A 145 -6.85 7.58 -18.25
N LEU A 146 -6.66 6.35 -17.78
CA LEU A 146 -5.37 5.97 -17.20
C LEU A 146 -4.24 6.10 -18.22
N SER A 147 -4.49 5.74 -19.46
CA SER A 147 -3.50 5.82 -20.55
C SER A 147 -2.95 7.23 -20.80
N GLN A 148 -3.65 8.30 -20.40
CA GLN A 148 -3.15 9.68 -20.53
C GLN A 148 -1.94 9.97 -19.62
N TYR A 149 -1.72 9.15 -18.61
CA TYR A 149 -0.59 9.29 -17.69
C TYR A 149 0.63 8.43 -18.09
N ARG A 150 0.61 7.77 -19.25
CA ARG A 150 1.79 7.07 -19.78
C ARG A 150 2.99 8.01 -19.81
N GLY A 151 4.14 7.55 -19.34
CA GLY A 151 5.33 8.36 -19.11
C GLY A 151 5.38 9.07 -17.76
N ARG A 152 4.34 8.88 -16.91
CA ARG A 152 4.30 9.32 -15.52
C ARG A 152 3.98 8.15 -14.61
N ALA A 153 4.53 8.14 -13.43
CA ALA A 153 4.08 7.24 -12.38
C ALA A 153 2.73 7.72 -11.84
N VAL A 154 1.84 6.78 -11.53
CA VAL A 154 0.54 7.08 -10.94
C VAL A 154 0.45 6.41 -9.57
N VAL A 155 0.13 7.18 -8.55
CA VAL A 155 -0.25 6.63 -7.23
C VAL A 155 -1.76 6.77 -7.09
N LEU A 156 -2.46 5.66 -6.91
CA LEU A 156 -3.91 5.67 -6.79
C LEU A 156 -4.39 5.04 -5.48
N THR A 157 -5.49 5.56 -4.95
CA THR A 157 -6.20 5.00 -3.79
C THR A 157 -7.71 5.12 -3.96
N PHE A 158 -8.46 4.45 -3.08
CA PHE A 158 -9.91 4.45 -3.08
C PHE A 158 -10.43 5.10 -1.80
N ILE A 159 -11.40 6.01 -1.95
CA ILE A 159 -12.00 6.79 -0.87
C ILE A 159 -13.50 6.93 -1.07
N TYR A 160 -14.19 7.50 -0.09
CA TYR A 160 -15.46 8.21 -0.29
C TYR A 160 -15.57 9.38 0.70
N THR A 161 -16.19 10.48 0.26
CA THR A 161 -16.13 11.78 0.97
C THR A 161 -16.82 11.79 2.31
N ARG A 162 -17.79 10.89 2.52
CA ARG A 162 -18.62 10.80 3.73
C ARG A 162 -18.13 9.73 4.72
N CYS A 163 -16.90 9.20 4.53
CA CYS A 163 -16.35 8.18 5.43
C CYS A 163 -16.22 8.75 6.86
N PRO A 164 -16.89 8.14 7.86
CA PRO A 164 -16.86 8.64 9.23
C PRO A 164 -15.64 8.18 10.01
N LEU A 165 -14.80 7.31 9.42
CA LEU A 165 -13.70 6.64 10.09
C LEU A 165 -12.39 7.41 9.88
N PRO A 166 -11.82 8.07 10.93
CA PRO A 166 -10.62 8.89 10.79
C PRO A 166 -9.43 8.13 10.21
N ASP A 167 -9.25 6.87 10.60
CA ASP A 167 -8.12 6.03 10.22
C ASP A 167 -8.28 5.37 8.83
N TYR A 168 -9.32 5.72 8.06
CA TYR A 168 -9.60 5.15 6.74
C TYR A 168 -9.47 6.22 5.63
N CYS A 169 -10.57 6.62 4.99
CA CYS A 169 -10.51 7.57 3.88
C CYS A 169 -9.89 8.94 4.26
N PRO A 170 -10.18 9.53 5.46
CA PRO A 170 -9.50 10.75 5.89
C PRO A 170 -7.99 10.56 5.97
N LEU A 171 -7.51 9.48 6.60
CA LEU A 171 -6.08 9.17 6.69
C LEU A 171 -5.46 8.95 5.30
N MET A 172 -6.14 8.24 4.39
CA MET A 172 -5.63 8.04 3.02
C MET A 172 -5.49 9.38 2.30
N THR A 173 -6.44 10.29 2.48
CA THR A 173 -6.40 11.62 1.88
C THR A 173 -5.28 12.48 2.49
N GLU A 174 -5.08 12.40 3.81
CA GLU A 174 -3.98 13.08 4.50
C GLU A 174 -2.61 12.57 4.03
N ASN A 175 -2.44 11.25 3.96
CA ASN A 175 -1.22 10.63 3.42
C ASN A 175 -0.95 11.09 1.98
N PHE A 176 -1.96 11.19 1.13
CA PHE A 176 -1.82 11.69 -0.24
C PHE A 176 -1.45 13.17 -0.29
N SER A 177 -2.00 14.00 0.60
CA SER A 177 -1.60 15.40 0.75
C SER A 177 -0.14 15.51 1.19
N GLU A 178 0.34 14.61 2.04
CA GLU A 178 1.73 14.57 2.47
C GLU A 178 2.67 14.10 1.35
N ILE A 179 2.26 13.08 0.57
CA ILE A 179 2.99 12.67 -0.64
C ILE A 179 3.11 13.85 -1.61
N GLU A 180 2.02 14.57 -1.90
CA GLU A 180 2.03 15.75 -2.78
C GLU A 180 3.05 16.78 -2.30
N LYS A 181 3.03 17.16 -1.02
CA LYS A 181 4.00 18.10 -0.42
C LYS A 181 5.45 17.62 -0.52
N MET A 182 5.69 16.33 -0.29
CA MET A 182 7.03 15.76 -0.41
C MET A 182 7.52 15.80 -1.86
N LEU A 183 6.64 15.53 -2.82
CA LEU A 183 6.95 15.60 -4.25
C LEU A 183 7.20 17.04 -4.72
N GLU A 184 6.45 18.03 -4.23
CA GLU A 184 6.68 19.45 -4.50
C GLU A 184 8.12 19.89 -4.14
N GLY A 185 8.71 19.27 -3.12
CA GLY A 185 10.11 19.46 -2.74
C GLY A 185 11.12 18.89 -3.74
N VAL A 186 10.67 18.09 -4.73
CA VAL A 186 11.50 17.48 -5.77
C VAL A 186 10.83 17.69 -7.15
N PRO A 187 10.99 18.86 -7.79
CA PRO A 187 10.22 19.28 -8.97
C PRO A 187 10.21 18.29 -10.15
N GLU A 188 11.32 17.56 -10.35
CA GLU A 188 11.43 16.56 -11.42
C GLU A 188 10.53 15.36 -11.17
N MET A 189 10.51 14.83 -9.94
CA MET A 189 9.59 13.75 -9.54
C MET A 189 8.14 14.22 -9.54
N TYR A 190 7.88 15.46 -9.08
CA TYR A 190 6.54 16.04 -9.11
C TYR A 190 5.97 16.09 -10.51
N ALA A 191 6.78 16.53 -11.50
CA ALA A 191 6.37 16.57 -12.90
C ALA A 191 6.09 15.18 -13.51
N LYS A 192 6.77 14.16 -13.02
CA LYS A 192 6.69 12.76 -13.48
C LYS A 192 5.70 11.91 -12.70
N THR A 193 5.01 12.46 -11.69
CA THR A 193 4.06 11.72 -10.83
C THR A 193 2.67 12.33 -10.90
N HIS A 194 1.64 11.50 -10.80
CA HIS A 194 0.25 11.92 -10.69
C HIS A 194 -0.49 11.11 -9.62
N LEU A 195 -1.29 11.78 -8.80
CA LEU A 195 -2.07 11.15 -7.73
C LEU A 195 -3.54 11.02 -8.17
N LEU A 196 -4.16 9.89 -7.85
CA LEU A 196 -5.57 9.62 -8.14
C LEU A 196 -6.29 9.12 -6.89
N SER A 197 -7.30 9.85 -6.44
CA SER A 197 -8.25 9.37 -5.42
C SER A 197 -9.58 9.01 -6.08
N ILE A 198 -9.92 7.71 -6.08
CA ILE A 198 -11.10 7.19 -6.78
C ILE A 198 -12.21 6.97 -5.76
N SER A 199 -13.35 7.67 -5.95
CA SER A 199 -14.50 7.46 -5.08
C SER A 199 -15.22 6.15 -5.38
N VAL A 200 -15.55 5.41 -4.32
CA VAL A 200 -16.39 4.19 -4.36
C VAL A 200 -17.86 4.46 -4.04
N ASP A 201 -18.23 5.72 -3.86
CA ASP A 201 -19.61 6.17 -3.62
C ASP A 201 -20.10 7.12 -4.73
N PRO A 202 -20.08 6.72 -6.02
CA PRO A 202 -20.37 7.61 -7.14
C PRO A 202 -21.78 8.19 -7.13
N GLU A 203 -22.71 7.61 -6.39
CA GLU A 203 -24.08 8.13 -6.24
C GLU A 203 -24.11 9.42 -5.41
N ASN A 204 -23.20 9.57 -4.45
CA ASN A 204 -23.09 10.77 -3.60
C ASN A 204 -21.91 11.65 -4.02
N ASP A 205 -20.81 11.05 -4.39
CA ASP A 205 -19.56 11.73 -4.72
C ASP A 205 -19.57 12.19 -6.19
N THR A 206 -20.44 13.14 -6.49
CA THR A 206 -20.48 13.80 -7.81
C THR A 206 -19.22 14.66 -8.02
N PRO A 207 -18.87 15.04 -9.26
CA PRO A 207 -17.74 15.96 -9.51
C PRO A 207 -17.77 17.21 -8.64
N LYS A 208 -18.97 17.79 -8.42
CA LYS A 208 -19.14 18.96 -7.54
C LYS A 208 -18.77 18.66 -6.08
N VAL A 209 -19.15 17.50 -5.56
CA VAL A 209 -18.84 17.07 -4.20
C VAL A 209 -17.35 16.82 -4.08
N LEU A 210 -16.75 16.09 -5.03
CA LEU A 210 -15.32 15.84 -5.08
C LEU A 210 -14.51 17.13 -5.19
N ARG A 211 -14.96 18.12 -5.97
CA ARG A 211 -14.31 19.43 -6.03
C ARG A 211 -14.28 20.13 -4.66
N ALA A 212 -15.39 20.11 -3.93
CA ALA A 212 -15.45 20.70 -2.60
C ALA A 212 -14.55 19.96 -1.60
N TYR A 213 -14.53 18.63 -1.67
CA TYR A 213 -13.65 17.80 -0.85
C TYR A 213 -12.16 18.05 -1.18
N ALA A 214 -11.80 18.01 -2.44
CA ALA A 214 -10.45 18.23 -2.92
C ALA A 214 -9.89 19.62 -2.52
N ALA A 215 -10.72 20.67 -2.55
CA ALA A 215 -10.32 22.04 -2.21
C ALA A 215 -9.78 22.18 -0.78
N SER A 216 -10.11 21.26 0.13
CA SER A 216 -9.58 21.25 1.50
C SER A 216 -8.24 20.51 1.63
N HIS A 217 -7.79 19.82 0.59
CA HIS A 217 -6.59 18.96 0.64
C HIS A 217 -5.52 19.34 -0.39
N SER A 218 -5.92 19.71 -1.61
CA SER A 218 -5.00 20.14 -2.66
C SER A 218 -5.55 21.42 -3.32
N PRO A 219 -4.83 22.54 -3.28
CA PRO A 219 -5.37 23.82 -3.77
C PRO A 219 -5.34 23.97 -5.29
N ASP A 220 -4.49 23.27 -6.04
CA ASP A 220 -4.29 23.52 -7.46
C ASP A 220 -4.64 22.37 -8.42
N TYR A 221 -4.85 21.15 -7.90
CA TYR A 221 -5.24 19.93 -8.63
C TYR A 221 -4.38 19.60 -9.86
N LYS A 222 -3.16 20.10 -9.96
CA LYS A 222 -2.32 19.87 -11.14
C LYS A 222 -1.80 18.45 -11.22
N HIS A 223 -1.51 17.87 -10.08
CA HIS A 223 -0.93 16.54 -9.96
C HIS A 223 -1.77 15.56 -9.15
N TRP A 224 -2.98 15.97 -8.75
CA TRP A 224 -3.88 15.12 -7.99
C TRP A 224 -5.33 15.29 -8.46
N ASP A 225 -5.89 14.25 -9.08
CA ASP A 225 -7.28 14.17 -9.48
C ASP A 225 -8.12 13.32 -8.51
N PHE A 226 -9.34 13.79 -8.24
CA PHE A 226 -10.36 13.05 -7.49
C PHE A 226 -11.40 12.55 -8.48
N LEU A 227 -11.51 11.21 -8.59
CA LEU A 227 -12.27 10.58 -9.66
C LEU A 227 -13.57 9.96 -9.17
N THR A 228 -14.59 10.03 -10.01
CA THR A 228 -15.87 9.35 -9.90
C THR A 228 -16.30 8.88 -11.29
N GLY A 229 -17.48 8.24 -11.40
CA GLY A 229 -17.99 7.83 -12.70
C GLY A 229 -19.21 6.93 -12.60
N PRO A 230 -19.61 6.29 -13.69
CA PRO A 230 -20.66 5.26 -13.65
C PRO A 230 -20.26 4.15 -12.66
N LYS A 231 -21.24 3.67 -11.88
CA LYS A 231 -21.04 2.67 -10.83
C LYS A 231 -20.26 1.45 -11.31
N ASP A 232 -20.58 0.96 -12.51
CA ASP A 232 -19.95 -0.21 -13.09
C ASP A 232 -18.49 0.05 -13.50
N ASP A 233 -18.17 1.27 -13.93
CA ASP A 233 -16.80 1.67 -14.28
C ASP A 233 -15.93 1.75 -13.01
N VAL A 234 -16.44 2.39 -11.96
CA VAL A 234 -15.79 2.44 -10.65
C VAL A 234 -15.59 1.03 -10.09
N ARG A 235 -16.62 0.17 -10.20
CA ARG A 235 -16.55 -1.23 -9.74
C ARG A 235 -15.45 -2.00 -10.48
N ARG A 236 -15.34 -1.87 -11.80
CA ARG A 236 -14.30 -2.56 -12.58
C ARG A 236 -12.90 -2.18 -12.13
N VAL A 237 -12.65 -0.89 -11.91
CA VAL A 237 -11.35 -0.41 -11.43
C VAL A 237 -11.06 -0.95 -10.03
N ALA A 238 -12.01 -0.83 -9.11
CA ALA A 238 -11.88 -1.30 -7.74
C ALA A 238 -11.61 -2.83 -7.68
N THR A 239 -12.38 -3.61 -8.44
CA THR A 239 -12.21 -5.08 -8.52
C THR A 239 -10.84 -5.47 -9.08
N TYR A 240 -10.33 -4.75 -10.10
CA TYR A 240 -9.01 -5.02 -10.65
C TYR A 240 -7.91 -4.91 -9.58
N PHE A 241 -7.98 -3.90 -8.70
CA PHE A 241 -7.04 -3.74 -7.59
C PHE A 241 -7.37 -4.60 -6.36
N GLY A 242 -8.25 -5.58 -6.47
CA GLY A 242 -8.63 -6.48 -5.39
C GLY A 242 -9.41 -5.79 -4.27
N MET A 243 -10.00 -4.64 -4.56
CA MET A 243 -10.80 -3.92 -3.60
C MET A 243 -12.21 -4.50 -3.53
N GLN A 244 -12.65 -4.82 -2.34
CA GLN A 244 -13.98 -5.29 -2.05
C GLN A 244 -14.76 -4.16 -1.39
N TYR A 245 -15.97 -3.90 -1.85
CA TYR A 245 -16.85 -2.92 -1.24
C TYR A 245 -18.33 -3.24 -1.48
N TRP A 246 -19.16 -2.84 -0.52
CA TRP A 246 -20.61 -2.95 -0.59
C TRP A 246 -21.25 -1.84 0.26
N ARG A 247 -22.54 -1.62 0.05
CA ARG A 247 -23.30 -0.70 0.90
C ARG A 247 -23.82 -1.44 2.13
N ASP A 248 -23.69 -0.76 3.27
CA ASP A 248 -24.34 -1.13 4.53
C ASP A 248 -25.10 0.09 5.04
N GLY A 249 -26.39 0.15 4.77
CA GLY A 249 -27.21 1.34 5.00
C GLY A 249 -26.70 2.54 4.18
N ASP A 250 -26.41 3.64 4.89
CA ASP A 250 -25.87 4.87 4.29
C ASP A 250 -24.34 4.88 4.13
N GLN A 251 -23.66 3.85 4.63
CA GLN A 251 -22.19 3.73 4.57
C GLN A 251 -21.74 2.84 3.42
N VAL A 252 -20.51 3.05 2.98
CA VAL A 252 -19.80 2.16 2.08
C VAL A 252 -18.71 1.43 2.88
N VAL A 253 -18.90 0.14 3.04
CA VAL A 253 -17.89 -0.73 3.66
C VAL A 253 -16.92 -1.17 2.57
N HIS A 254 -15.63 -0.96 2.77
CA HIS A 254 -14.63 -1.34 1.78
C HIS A 254 -13.27 -1.68 2.41
N SER A 255 -12.52 -2.55 1.74
CA SER A 255 -11.11 -2.75 2.05
C SER A 255 -10.28 -1.57 1.54
N LEU A 256 -9.11 -1.33 2.15
CA LEU A 256 -8.20 -0.27 1.69
C LEU A 256 -7.17 -0.84 0.71
N ARG A 257 -6.99 -0.13 -0.40
CA ARG A 257 -5.99 -0.42 -1.43
C ARG A 257 -5.35 0.87 -1.91
N THR A 258 -4.02 0.86 -1.99
CA THR A 258 -3.24 1.92 -2.64
C THR A 258 -2.25 1.25 -3.58
N ALA A 259 -2.14 1.74 -4.81
CA ALA A 259 -1.27 1.15 -5.81
C ALA A 259 -0.35 2.19 -6.44
N ILE A 260 0.86 1.76 -6.77
CA ILE A 260 1.77 2.49 -7.65
C ILE A 260 1.72 1.83 -9.02
N VAL A 261 1.44 2.62 -10.04
CA VAL A 261 1.48 2.23 -11.46
C VAL A 261 2.65 2.96 -12.11
N GLY A 262 3.50 2.22 -12.77
CA GLY A 262 4.71 2.74 -13.42
C GLY A 262 4.43 3.56 -14.67
N ILE A 263 5.47 4.21 -15.18
CA ILE A 263 5.44 5.03 -16.40
C ILE A 263 4.97 4.26 -17.63
N ASP A 264 5.16 2.94 -17.63
CA ASP A 264 4.72 1.98 -18.65
C ASP A 264 3.27 1.50 -18.45
N GLY A 265 2.61 1.93 -17.36
CA GLY A 265 1.24 1.58 -17.00
C GLY A 265 1.09 0.20 -16.40
N LYS A 266 2.16 -0.39 -15.91
CA LYS A 266 2.14 -1.66 -15.17
C LYS A 266 2.11 -1.41 -13.67
N VAL A 267 1.55 -2.36 -12.93
CA VAL A 267 1.57 -2.32 -11.46
C VAL A 267 3.02 -2.46 -10.99
N VAL A 268 3.46 -1.50 -10.18
CA VAL A 268 4.75 -1.57 -9.49
C VAL A 268 4.56 -2.19 -8.11
N LYS A 269 3.59 -1.69 -7.37
CA LYS A 269 3.32 -2.15 -6.00
C LYS A 269 1.85 -1.95 -5.63
N LEU A 270 1.32 -2.87 -4.83
CA LEU A 270 -0.01 -2.79 -4.25
C LEU A 270 0.11 -2.86 -2.74
N TYR A 271 -0.36 -1.81 -2.06
CA TYR A 271 -0.45 -1.72 -0.61
C TYR A 271 -1.86 -2.07 -0.16
N ARG A 272 -1.94 -2.80 0.94
CA ARG A 272 -3.18 -3.20 1.62
C ARG A 272 -3.26 -2.51 2.96
N GLY A 273 -4.48 -2.19 3.38
CA GLY A 273 -4.68 -1.51 4.68
C GLY A 273 -4.18 -0.07 4.69
N ASN A 274 -3.94 0.44 5.89
CA ASN A 274 -3.60 1.84 6.18
C ASN A 274 -2.26 2.00 6.93
N GLU A 275 -1.48 0.92 7.06
CA GLU A 275 -0.24 0.95 7.86
C GLU A 275 0.96 1.52 7.09
N TRP A 276 0.86 1.66 5.74
CA TRP A 276 1.93 2.23 4.92
C TRP A 276 2.12 3.73 5.18
N LYS A 277 3.32 4.23 4.95
CA LYS A 277 3.70 5.62 5.17
C LYS A 277 3.96 6.37 3.87
N PRO A 278 3.69 7.70 3.81
CA PRO A 278 4.00 8.54 2.65
C PRO A 278 5.44 8.39 2.15
N GLU A 279 6.41 8.29 3.06
CA GLU A 279 7.82 8.14 2.73
C GLU A 279 8.14 6.84 1.98
N GLU A 280 7.39 5.77 2.25
CA GLU A 280 7.55 4.50 1.54
C GLU A 280 7.14 4.66 0.07
N ILE A 281 6.01 5.33 -0.18
CA ILE A 281 5.53 5.64 -1.54
C ILE A 281 6.56 6.51 -2.28
N VAL A 282 7.04 7.59 -1.64
CA VAL A 282 8.01 8.49 -2.26
C VAL A 282 9.35 7.81 -2.54
N THR A 283 9.75 6.87 -1.68
CA THR A 283 10.95 6.05 -1.90
C THR A 283 10.80 5.16 -3.14
N GLU A 284 9.69 4.43 -3.28
CA GLU A 284 9.39 3.63 -4.47
C GLU A 284 9.36 4.48 -5.75
N LEU A 285 8.75 5.67 -5.68
CA LEU A 285 8.74 6.60 -6.82
C LEU A 285 10.15 7.07 -7.21
N ARG A 286 11.04 7.29 -6.23
CA ARG A 286 12.43 7.67 -6.47
C ARG A 286 13.22 6.53 -7.11
N GLU A 287 13.00 5.30 -6.68
CA GLU A 287 13.62 4.12 -7.29
C GLU A 287 13.17 3.94 -8.74
N LEU A 288 11.89 4.18 -9.03
CA LEU A 288 11.36 4.17 -10.39
C LEU A 288 11.98 5.26 -11.27
N ASP A 289 12.14 6.47 -10.74
CA ASP A 289 12.73 7.60 -11.49
C ASP A 289 14.21 7.34 -11.77
N SER A 290 14.97 6.88 -10.77
CA SER A 290 16.39 6.54 -10.95
C SER A 290 16.60 5.41 -11.96
N SER A 291 15.75 4.39 -11.94
CA SER A 291 15.81 3.30 -12.92
C SER A 291 15.44 3.78 -14.34
N ALA A 292 14.53 4.74 -14.47
CA ALA A 292 14.17 5.32 -15.76
C ALA A 292 15.30 6.18 -16.33
N ASP A 293 16.01 6.95 -15.49
CA ASP A 293 17.14 7.78 -15.92
C ASP A 293 18.38 6.93 -16.27
N GLU A 294 18.62 5.81 -15.60
CA GLU A 294 19.70 4.87 -15.93
C GLU A 294 19.57 4.32 -17.36
N TYR A 295 18.36 4.22 -17.88
CA TYR A 295 18.10 3.65 -19.22
C TYR A 295 17.69 4.69 -20.27
N LYS A 296 17.71 5.99 -19.94
CA LYS A 296 17.23 7.07 -20.81
C LYS A 296 18.01 7.22 -22.12
N ASP A 297 19.32 6.97 -22.07
CA ASP A 297 20.21 7.07 -23.22
C ASP A 297 20.41 5.74 -23.95
N LEU A 298 19.65 4.69 -23.57
CA LEU A 298 19.74 3.36 -24.15
C LEU A 298 18.71 3.19 -25.28
N GLY A 299 19.05 2.36 -26.25
CA GLY A 299 18.09 1.88 -27.23
C GLY A 299 17.08 0.94 -26.60
N HIS A 300 15.78 1.23 -26.71
CA HIS A 300 14.73 0.35 -26.27
C HIS A 300 14.16 -0.44 -27.43
N GLY A 301 14.11 -1.75 -27.30
CA GLY A 301 13.54 -2.68 -28.28
C GLY A 301 12.47 -3.59 -27.67
N VAL A 302 11.64 -4.10 -28.55
CA VAL A 302 10.65 -5.16 -28.25
C VAL A 302 10.95 -6.33 -29.17
N GLY A 303 10.89 -7.56 -28.65
CA GLY A 303 11.17 -8.73 -29.46
C GLY A 303 10.74 -10.04 -28.80
N ILE A 304 11.02 -11.14 -29.51
CA ILE A 304 10.80 -12.50 -29.05
C ILE A 304 12.17 -13.15 -28.85
N VAL A 305 12.37 -13.78 -27.71
CA VAL A 305 13.59 -14.56 -27.43
C VAL A 305 13.55 -15.82 -28.28
N GLU A 306 14.51 -15.97 -29.19
CA GLU A 306 14.65 -17.19 -30.01
C GLU A 306 15.49 -18.24 -29.29
N SER A 307 16.64 -17.82 -28.75
CA SER A 307 17.55 -18.67 -27.99
C SER A 307 18.53 -17.82 -27.16
N PHE A 308 19.25 -18.46 -26.26
CA PHE A 308 20.38 -17.82 -25.56
C PHE A 308 21.50 -18.81 -25.24
N ASP A 309 22.70 -18.31 -25.07
CA ASP A 309 23.89 -19.07 -24.69
C ASP A 309 24.45 -18.48 -23.40
N GLN A 310 24.26 -19.22 -22.30
CA GLN A 310 24.74 -18.84 -20.95
C GLN A 310 26.26 -18.75 -20.87
N GLU A 311 26.99 -19.63 -21.60
CA GLU A 311 28.46 -19.61 -21.53
C GLU A 311 29.05 -18.40 -22.23
N ARG A 312 28.47 -18.04 -23.38
CA ARG A 312 28.92 -16.91 -24.20
C ARG A 312 28.29 -15.59 -23.78
N ALA A 313 27.34 -15.61 -22.85
CA ALA A 313 26.55 -14.44 -22.45
C ALA A 313 25.88 -13.73 -23.66
N THR A 314 25.16 -14.49 -24.50
CA THR A 314 24.48 -13.97 -25.68
C THR A 314 23.02 -14.41 -25.70
N ILE A 315 22.18 -13.56 -26.30
CA ILE A 315 20.76 -13.80 -26.52
C ILE A 315 20.39 -13.48 -27.96
N GLN A 316 19.67 -14.39 -28.62
CA GLN A 316 19.11 -14.21 -29.96
C GLN A 316 17.70 -13.66 -29.81
N ILE A 317 17.45 -12.49 -30.40
CA ILE A 317 16.16 -11.80 -30.32
C ILE A 317 15.67 -11.50 -31.73
N ASP A 318 14.45 -11.94 -32.03
CA ASP A 318 13.69 -11.44 -33.18
C ASP A 318 12.96 -10.18 -32.75
N HIS A 319 13.49 -9.01 -33.12
CA HIS A 319 13.04 -7.74 -32.58
C HIS A 319 12.38 -6.83 -33.62
N GLU A 320 11.44 -6.02 -33.15
CA GLU A 320 10.84 -4.91 -33.85
C GLU A 320 11.88 -3.78 -34.04
N ASP A 321 11.54 -2.71 -34.80
CA ASP A 321 12.41 -1.55 -34.95
C ASP A 321 12.87 -0.99 -33.61
N ILE A 322 14.17 -0.89 -33.38
CA ILE A 322 14.76 -0.14 -32.26
C ILE A 322 14.92 1.31 -32.71
N LYS A 323 14.02 2.15 -32.26
CA LYS A 323 13.86 3.52 -32.74
C LYS A 323 15.16 4.33 -32.66
N GLY A 324 15.65 4.81 -33.81
CA GLY A 324 16.88 5.58 -33.90
C GLY A 324 18.19 4.76 -33.90
N LEU A 325 18.10 3.42 -33.80
CA LEU A 325 19.27 2.53 -33.78
C LEU A 325 19.29 1.56 -34.96
N MET A 326 18.23 0.76 -35.15
CA MET A 326 18.22 -0.25 -36.22
C MET A 326 16.79 -0.70 -36.57
N PRO A 327 16.56 -1.18 -37.84
CA PRO A 327 15.31 -1.77 -38.24
C PRO A 327 15.08 -3.14 -37.59
N ALA A 328 13.81 -3.62 -37.68
CA ALA A 328 13.40 -4.95 -37.24
C ALA A 328 14.26 -6.04 -37.88
N MET A 329 14.82 -6.94 -37.08
CA MET A 329 15.60 -8.10 -37.52
C MET A 329 15.78 -9.12 -36.41
N ASN A 330 16.27 -10.30 -36.81
CA ASN A 330 16.63 -11.35 -35.89
C ASN A 330 18.17 -11.40 -35.76
N MET A 331 18.71 -11.07 -34.59
CA MET A 331 20.15 -11.01 -34.39
C MET A 331 20.58 -11.38 -32.96
N PRO A 332 21.83 -11.80 -32.78
CA PRO A 332 22.38 -12.03 -31.45
C PRO A 332 22.85 -10.71 -30.82
N PHE A 333 22.58 -10.58 -29.52
CA PHE A 333 23.10 -9.53 -28.65
C PHE A 333 23.99 -10.14 -27.56
N ALA A 334 25.06 -9.47 -27.21
CA ALA A 334 25.75 -9.74 -25.95
C ALA A 334 24.90 -9.25 -24.78
N VAL A 335 24.93 -9.90 -23.65
CA VAL A 335 24.32 -9.42 -22.42
C VAL A 335 25.37 -8.94 -21.43
N LYS A 336 25.09 -7.83 -20.75
CA LYS A 336 26.01 -7.22 -19.78
C LYS A 336 26.22 -8.12 -18.55
N ASP A 337 25.14 -8.76 -18.11
CA ASP A 337 25.14 -9.70 -17.00
C ASP A 337 24.41 -11.00 -17.40
N LYS A 338 25.06 -12.14 -17.17
CA LYS A 338 24.51 -13.46 -17.47
C LYS A 338 23.23 -13.77 -16.70
N SER A 339 23.05 -13.20 -15.51
CA SER A 339 21.84 -13.35 -14.69
C SER A 339 20.58 -12.84 -15.39
N LEU A 340 20.71 -11.93 -16.37
CA LEU A 340 19.58 -11.49 -17.18
C LEU A 340 18.94 -12.64 -17.94
N LEU A 341 19.71 -13.63 -18.36
CA LEU A 341 19.23 -14.80 -19.10
C LEU A 341 18.42 -15.76 -18.23
N ASP A 342 18.58 -15.72 -16.91
CA ASP A 342 17.82 -16.57 -15.99
C ASP A 342 16.34 -16.15 -15.89
N SER A 343 16.03 -14.93 -16.32
CA SER A 343 14.68 -14.33 -16.24
C SER A 343 13.79 -14.63 -17.46
N VAL A 344 14.35 -15.20 -18.53
CA VAL A 344 13.66 -15.36 -19.81
C VAL A 344 13.80 -16.78 -20.36
N ASN A 345 12.87 -17.17 -21.23
CA ASN A 345 12.90 -18.45 -21.96
C ASN A 345 12.70 -18.22 -23.46
N PRO A 346 13.16 -19.14 -24.33
CA PRO A 346 12.81 -19.12 -25.73
C PRO A 346 11.30 -19.07 -25.93
N GLY A 347 10.85 -18.17 -26.80
CA GLY A 347 9.45 -17.88 -27.08
C GLY A 347 8.85 -16.73 -26.24
N ASP A 348 9.56 -16.26 -25.22
CA ASP A 348 9.08 -15.13 -24.42
C ASP A 348 9.12 -13.82 -25.23
N LYS A 349 8.02 -13.05 -25.14
CA LYS A 349 7.99 -11.67 -25.62
C LYS A 349 8.58 -10.75 -24.55
N ILE A 350 9.56 -9.92 -24.94
CA ILE A 350 10.33 -9.10 -24.03
C ILE A 350 10.42 -7.64 -24.47
N ASP A 351 10.54 -6.73 -23.49
CA ASP A 351 11.18 -5.45 -23.64
C ASP A 351 12.66 -5.62 -23.31
N PHE A 352 13.56 -4.96 -24.06
CA PHE A 352 14.97 -4.99 -23.77
C PHE A 352 15.62 -3.64 -24.05
N TRP A 353 16.69 -3.37 -23.30
CA TRP A 353 17.46 -2.12 -23.44
C TRP A 353 18.89 -2.44 -23.84
N VAL A 354 19.39 -1.72 -24.82
CA VAL A 354 20.72 -1.91 -25.38
C VAL A 354 21.57 -0.66 -25.20
N GLU A 355 22.78 -0.89 -24.74
CA GLU A 355 23.85 0.11 -24.67
C GLU A 355 24.72 -0.01 -25.92
N SER A 356 25.04 1.14 -26.57
CA SER A 356 25.96 1.17 -27.69
C SER A 356 27.40 1.23 -27.17
N THR A 357 28.19 0.18 -27.46
CA THR A 357 29.60 0.09 -27.08
C THR A 357 30.49 0.01 -28.31
N PRO A 358 31.81 0.24 -28.19
CA PRO A 358 32.74 0.03 -29.31
C PRO A 358 32.74 -1.40 -29.89
N ALA A 359 32.30 -2.37 -29.09
CA ALA A 359 32.19 -3.77 -29.51
C ALA A 359 30.83 -4.13 -30.12
N GLY A 360 29.87 -3.22 -30.14
CA GLY A 360 28.51 -3.44 -30.63
C GLY A 360 27.46 -3.12 -29.56
N LEU A 361 26.22 -3.54 -29.84
CA LEU A 361 25.10 -3.36 -28.92
C LEU A 361 25.12 -4.45 -27.84
N VAL A 362 24.98 -4.04 -26.57
CA VAL A 362 24.96 -4.92 -25.40
C VAL A 362 23.63 -4.76 -24.68
N VAL A 363 22.90 -5.86 -24.46
CA VAL A 363 21.68 -5.86 -23.66
C VAL A 363 22.04 -5.67 -22.20
N VAL A 364 21.50 -4.61 -21.60
CA VAL A 364 21.75 -4.23 -20.20
C VAL A 364 20.55 -4.51 -19.30
N ARG A 365 19.37 -4.70 -19.90
CA ARG A 365 18.14 -5.05 -19.19
C ARG A 365 17.23 -5.88 -20.09
N LEU A 366 16.56 -6.86 -19.46
CA LEU A 366 15.47 -7.66 -20.05
C LEU A 366 14.26 -7.59 -19.14
N GLN A 367 13.09 -7.48 -19.74
CA GLN A 367 11.82 -7.51 -19.02
C GLN A 367 10.80 -8.31 -19.82
N LYS A 368 10.27 -9.38 -19.25
CA LYS A 368 9.21 -10.17 -19.85
C LYS A 368 7.90 -9.37 -19.89
N ARG A 369 7.21 -9.44 -21.01
CA ARG A 369 5.89 -8.82 -21.24
C ARG A 369 4.74 -9.71 -20.80
#